data_c6dd62bf32a39dddb17bbc80b3c84e40
#
_entry.id   c6dd62bf32a39dddb17bbc80b3c84e40
#
_cell.length_a   1.000
_cell.length_b   1.000
_cell.length_c   1.000
_cell.angle_alpha   90.00
_cell.angle_beta   90.00
_cell.angle_gamma   90.00
#
_symmetry.space_group_name_H-M   'P 1'
#
loop_
_entity.id
_entity.type
_entity.pdbx_description
1 polymer ?
#
loop_
_entity_poly.entity_id
_entity_poly.type
_entity_poly.pdbx_seq_one_letter_code
_entity_poly.pdbx_strand_id
1 'polypeptide(L)'
;DMQASGTSSHTVVGGLRNDILTQGVVASGSSYVPNTKAATSQLYWERVAGTGNLGITEANIYDATNVRLRNIQFNYDIPTSYLNKINIQKARIGVSCNNVWMISSHMNGLDPETVFATGTNAVGFENGGAPTTRTFLFNLALNF
;
A
#
# COMPACT_ATOMS: atom_id res chain seq x y z
N ASP A 1 -9.50 -6.40 -7.99
CA ASP A 1 -8.23 -5.84 -8.42
C ASP A 1 -8.28 -4.31 -8.36
N MET A 2 -7.43 -3.70 -7.55
CA MET A 2 -7.37 -2.24 -7.37
C MET A 2 -6.96 -1.51 -8.64
N GLN A 3 -6.17 -2.13 -9.50
CA GLN A 3 -5.80 -1.53 -10.79
C GLN A 3 -6.99 -1.52 -11.75
N ALA A 4 -7.68 -2.64 -11.89
CA ALA A 4 -8.87 -2.73 -12.73
C ALA A 4 -10.01 -1.82 -12.25
N SER A 5 -10.13 -1.62 -10.94
CA SER A 5 -11.12 -0.68 -10.35
C SER A 5 -10.80 0.80 -10.61
N GLY A 6 -9.55 1.12 -11.00
CA GLY A 6 -9.07 2.48 -11.20
C GLY A 6 -8.80 3.25 -9.90
N THR A 7 -8.64 2.54 -8.80
CA THR A 7 -8.23 3.13 -7.53
C THR A 7 -6.70 3.26 -7.41
N SER A 8 -5.95 2.58 -8.28
CA SER A 8 -4.51 2.72 -8.39
C SER A 8 -4.11 3.91 -9.25
N SER A 9 -3.06 4.61 -8.86
CA SER A 9 -2.45 5.69 -9.64
C SER A 9 -1.92 5.24 -11.01
N HIS A 10 -1.68 3.95 -11.21
CA HIS A 10 -1.29 3.40 -12.50
C HIS A 10 -2.39 3.44 -13.57
N THR A 11 -3.65 3.47 -13.16
CA THR A 11 -4.80 3.44 -14.07
C THR A 11 -5.45 4.79 -14.28
N VAL A 12 -5.00 5.80 -13.54
CA VAL A 12 -5.59 7.14 -13.55
C VAL A 12 -4.52 8.18 -13.92
N VAL A 13 -4.76 8.94 -14.97
CA VAL A 13 -3.94 10.07 -15.39
C VAL A 13 -4.79 11.32 -15.36
N GLY A 14 -4.36 12.33 -14.59
CA GLY A 14 -5.10 13.57 -14.44
C GLY A 14 -6.52 13.42 -13.86
N GLY A 15 -6.75 12.38 -13.04
CA GLY A 15 -8.05 12.09 -12.45
C GLY A 15 -9.03 11.33 -13.37
N LEU A 16 -8.60 10.96 -14.57
CA LEU A 16 -9.41 10.27 -15.57
C LEU A 16 -8.78 8.93 -15.97
N ARG A 17 -9.61 7.98 -16.33
CA ARG A 17 -9.19 6.75 -16.98
C ARG A 17 -9.06 7.01 -18.48
N ASN A 18 -7.82 7.13 -18.93
CA ASN A 18 -7.52 7.32 -20.34
C ASN A 18 -7.41 5.98 -21.08
N ASP A 19 -7.69 6.02 -22.39
CA ASP A 19 -7.39 4.91 -23.27
C ASP A 19 -5.88 4.62 -23.29
N ILE A 20 -5.53 3.35 -23.39
CA ILE A 20 -4.15 2.88 -23.29
C ILE A 20 -3.66 2.48 -24.68
N LEU A 21 -2.61 3.16 -25.15
CA LEU A 21 -1.91 2.77 -26.37
C LEU A 21 -0.76 1.83 -26.01
N THR A 22 -0.93 0.55 -26.31
CA THR A 22 0.15 -0.42 -26.12
C THR A 22 1.16 -0.31 -27.27
N GLN A 23 2.44 -0.30 -26.90
CA GLN A 23 3.51 -0.38 -27.91
C GLN A 23 3.52 -1.74 -28.56
N GLY A 24 3.82 -1.78 -29.85
CA GLY A 24 3.86 -3.02 -30.62
C GLY A 24 3.45 -2.82 -32.06
N VAL A 25 3.21 -3.93 -32.75
CA VAL A 25 2.79 -3.95 -34.15
C VAL A 25 1.47 -4.72 -34.31
N VAL A 26 0.69 -4.32 -35.30
CA VAL A 26 -0.55 -4.98 -35.68
C VAL A 26 -0.45 -5.48 -37.14
N ALA A 27 -1.09 -6.59 -37.42
CA ALA A 27 -1.13 -7.12 -38.79
C ALA A 27 -1.92 -6.16 -39.71
N SER A 28 -1.34 -5.88 -40.87
CA SER A 28 -1.96 -5.06 -41.91
C SER A 28 -1.75 -5.77 -43.27
N GLY A 29 -2.72 -6.56 -43.69
CA GLY A 29 -2.57 -7.45 -44.83
C GLY A 29 -1.48 -8.50 -44.59
N SER A 30 -0.46 -8.55 -45.46
CA SER A 30 0.70 -9.46 -45.35
C SER A 30 1.90 -8.83 -44.63
N SER A 31 1.77 -7.66 -44.06
CA SER A 31 2.84 -6.93 -43.32
C SER A 31 2.40 -6.51 -41.92
N TYR A 32 3.34 -5.98 -41.13
CA TYR A 32 3.10 -5.46 -39.79
C TYR A 32 3.38 -3.97 -39.76
N VAL A 33 2.49 -3.22 -39.10
CA VAL A 33 2.61 -1.78 -38.92
C VAL A 33 2.56 -1.44 -37.46
N PRO A 34 3.17 -0.32 -37.02
CA PRO A 34 3.07 0.14 -35.64
C PRO A 34 1.62 0.25 -35.17
N ASN A 35 1.34 -0.17 -33.94
CA ASN A 35 0.01 -0.02 -33.36
C ASN A 35 -0.29 1.46 -33.08
N THR A 36 -1.35 1.96 -33.68
CA THR A 36 -1.86 3.33 -33.48
C THR A 36 -3.23 3.36 -32.81
N LYS A 37 -3.79 2.17 -32.49
CA LYS A 37 -5.11 2.07 -31.85
C LYS A 37 -4.97 1.94 -30.34
N ALA A 38 -5.50 2.90 -29.62
CA ALA A 38 -5.65 2.78 -28.18
C ALA A 38 -6.80 1.84 -27.84
N ALA A 39 -6.61 1.03 -26.81
CA ALA A 39 -7.67 0.23 -26.19
C ALA A 39 -8.31 1.04 -25.05
N THR A 40 -9.61 0.83 -24.81
CA THR A 40 -10.24 1.44 -23.63
C THR A 40 -9.56 0.88 -22.37
N SER A 41 -9.46 1.71 -21.33
CA SER A 41 -8.86 1.32 -20.05
C SER A 41 -9.50 0.04 -19.50
N GLN A 42 -10.82 -0.08 -19.61
CA GLN A 42 -11.54 -1.28 -19.17
C GLN A 42 -11.08 -2.52 -19.93
N LEU A 43 -11.09 -2.50 -21.27
CA LEU A 43 -10.71 -3.64 -22.10
C LEU A 43 -9.26 -4.07 -21.82
N TYR A 44 -8.35 -3.10 -21.71
CA TYR A 44 -6.95 -3.38 -21.41
C TYR A 44 -6.81 -4.13 -20.08
N TRP A 45 -7.39 -3.60 -19.00
CA TRP A 45 -7.24 -4.20 -17.67
C TRP A 45 -8.01 -5.51 -17.50
N GLU A 46 -9.14 -5.69 -18.19
CA GLU A 46 -9.82 -6.99 -18.26
C GLU A 46 -8.93 -8.06 -18.91
N ARG A 47 -8.13 -7.69 -19.90
CA ARG A 47 -7.22 -8.62 -20.56
C ARG A 47 -5.95 -8.88 -19.74
N VAL A 48 -5.39 -7.85 -19.13
CA VAL A 48 -4.18 -7.95 -18.30
C VAL A 48 -4.47 -8.70 -16.99
N ALA A 49 -5.55 -8.34 -16.32
CA ALA A 49 -5.93 -8.96 -15.05
C ALA A 49 -6.62 -10.32 -15.22
N GLY A 50 -7.19 -10.61 -16.36
CA GLY A 50 -7.89 -11.81 -16.81
C GLY A 50 -8.35 -12.81 -15.75
N THR A 51 -9.54 -13.34 -15.90
CA THR A 51 -10.03 -14.39 -15.02
C THR A 51 -9.63 -15.77 -15.54
N GLY A 52 -9.33 -16.71 -14.65
CA GLY A 52 -9.15 -18.12 -15.00
C GLY A 52 -7.92 -18.41 -15.86
N ASN A 53 -6.75 -17.94 -15.52
CA ASN A 53 -5.48 -18.16 -16.21
C ASN A 53 -5.36 -17.51 -17.62
N LEU A 54 -6.23 -16.58 -17.95
CA LEU A 54 -6.19 -15.85 -19.23
C LEU A 54 -5.49 -14.51 -19.14
N GLY A 55 -5.11 -14.07 -17.93
CA GLY A 55 -4.41 -12.81 -17.72
C GLY A 55 -2.92 -12.90 -18.02
N ILE A 56 -2.28 -11.75 -18.11
CA ILE A 56 -0.83 -11.62 -18.27
C ILE A 56 -0.22 -11.60 -16.87
N THR A 57 0.19 -12.74 -16.36
CA THR A 57 0.72 -12.89 -14.99
C THR A 57 1.93 -11.99 -14.74
N GLU A 58 2.84 -11.88 -15.70
CA GLU A 58 4.03 -11.04 -15.61
C GLU A 58 3.68 -9.56 -15.33
N ALA A 59 2.63 -9.06 -15.97
CA ALA A 59 2.18 -7.67 -15.76
C ALA A 59 1.54 -7.43 -14.39
N ASN A 60 1.24 -8.51 -13.65
CA ASN A 60 0.63 -8.46 -12.31
C ASN A 60 1.63 -8.80 -11.19
N ILE A 61 2.92 -8.92 -11.52
CA ILE A 61 3.98 -9.09 -10.53
C ILE A 61 4.57 -7.73 -10.17
N TYR A 62 4.56 -7.39 -8.90
CA TYR A 62 5.04 -6.12 -8.39
C TYR A 62 6.22 -6.32 -7.44
N ASP A 63 7.15 -5.39 -7.47
CA ASP A 63 8.20 -5.31 -6.47
C ASP A 63 7.62 -4.71 -5.18
N ALA A 64 7.55 -5.51 -4.13
CA ALA A 64 7.04 -5.10 -2.83
C ALA A 64 8.13 -4.48 -1.92
N THR A 65 9.31 -4.20 -2.45
CA THR A 65 10.38 -3.54 -1.69
C THR A 65 9.90 -2.21 -1.15
N ASN A 66 10.04 -2.04 0.15
CA ASN A 66 9.63 -0.80 0.82
C ASN A 66 10.53 -0.45 2.00
N VAL A 67 10.56 0.82 2.35
CA VAL A 67 11.21 1.35 3.56
C VAL A 67 10.18 2.13 4.35
N ARG A 68 9.95 1.69 5.59
CA ARG A 68 8.92 2.25 6.46
C ARG A 68 9.47 2.59 7.84
N LEU A 69 9.13 3.76 8.32
CA LEU A 69 9.29 4.13 9.72
C LEU A 69 8.09 3.59 10.51
N ARG A 70 8.30 2.45 11.19
CA ARG A 70 7.20 1.69 11.81
C ARG A 70 6.72 2.28 13.12
N ASN A 71 7.66 2.71 13.95
CA ASN A 71 7.33 3.17 15.30
C ASN A 71 8.25 4.29 15.74
N ILE A 72 7.66 5.31 16.38
CA ILE A 72 8.36 6.30 17.18
C ILE A 72 7.71 6.27 18.55
N GLN A 73 8.54 6.19 19.58
CA GLN A 73 8.08 6.22 20.96
C GLN A 73 8.88 7.22 21.76
N PHE A 74 8.18 8.02 22.57
CA PHE A 74 8.75 8.94 23.54
C PHE A 74 8.15 8.64 24.90
N ASN A 75 9.01 8.46 25.91
CA ASN A 75 8.61 8.27 27.31
C ASN A 75 9.29 9.32 28.17
N TYR A 76 8.57 9.86 29.11
CA TYR A 76 9.08 10.84 30.05
C TYR A 76 8.72 10.45 31.50
N ASP A 77 9.74 10.28 32.33
CA ASP A 77 9.57 10.07 33.76
C ASP A 77 9.44 11.40 34.44
N ILE A 78 8.31 11.63 35.13
CA ILE A 78 8.05 12.88 35.85
C ILE A 78 8.95 12.91 37.10
N PRO A 79 9.71 14.00 37.31
CA PRO A 79 10.57 14.12 38.48
C PRO A 79 9.80 13.99 39.81
N THR A 80 10.35 13.21 40.70
CA THR A 80 9.72 12.93 42.03
C THR A 80 9.43 14.16 42.86
N SER A 81 10.18 15.25 42.64
CA SER A 81 9.95 16.53 43.31
C SER A 81 8.54 17.12 43.11
N TYR A 82 7.92 16.81 41.95
CA TYR A 82 6.55 17.23 41.66
C TYR A 82 5.52 16.23 42.21
N LEU A 83 5.89 14.95 42.32
CA LEU A 83 5.01 13.86 42.70
C LEU A 83 4.80 13.72 44.21
N ASN A 84 5.80 14.08 44.99
CA ASN A 84 5.75 13.98 46.48
C ASN A 84 4.58 14.75 47.12
N LYS A 85 4.10 15.78 46.44
CA LYS A 85 2.96 16.59 46.94
C LYS A 85 1.61 15.87 46.82
N ILE A 86 1.54 14.82 46.00
CA ILE A 86 0.31 14.09 45.69
C ILE A 86 0.39 12.59 46.02
N ASN A 87 1.39 12.21 46.85
CA ASN A 87 1.60 10.82 47.28
C ASN A 87 1.77 9.81 46.16
N ILE A 88 2.34 10.24 45.04
CA ILE A 88 2.71 9.34 43.92
C ILE A 88 4.23 9.14 43.98
N GLN A 89 4.66 7.85 43.99
CA GLN A 89 6.09 7.53 44.06
C GLN A 89 6.76 7.67 42.69
N LYS A 90 6.08 7.26 41.62
CA LYS A 90 6.58 7.37 40.24
C LYS A 90 5.43 7.64 39.30
N ALA A 91 5.68 8.47 38.30
CA ALA A 91 4.76 8.67 37.16
C ALA A 91 5.55 8.76 35.88
N ARG A 92 5.07 8.04 34.84
CA ARG A 92 5.62 8.04 33.50
C ARG A 92 4.52 8.32 32.50
N ILE A 93 4.75 9.28 31.63
CA ILE A 93 3.93 9.54 30.46
C ILE A 93 4.66 9.08 29.21
N GLY A 94 3.91 8.46 28.30
CA GLY A 94 4.46 8.02 27.03
C GLY A 94 3.51 8.31 25.89
N VAL A 95 4.10 8.57 24.74
CA VAL A 95 3.40 8.71 23.47
C VAL A 95 4.10 7.82 22.46
N SER A 96 3.36 7.03 21.72
CA SER A 96 3.90 6.28 20.62
C SER A 96 3.02 6.41 19.37
N CYS A 97 3.67 6.39 18.22
CA CYS A 97 3.02 6.39 16.94
C CYS A 97 3.49 5.16 16.14
N ASN A 98 2.55 4.32 15.72
CA ASN A 98 2.83 3.20 14.84
C ASN A 98 2.48 3.55 13.38
N ASN A 99 3.15 2.94 12.42
CA ASN A 99 3.05 3.23 10.99
C ASN A 99 3.23 4.72 10.69
N VAL A 100 4.34 5.28 11.19
CA VAL A 100 4.59 6.72 11.15
C VAL A 100 4.68 7.22 9.72
N TRP A 101 5.47 6.55 8.88
CA TRP A 101 5.70 7.02 7.53
C TRP A 101 6.21 5.91 6.61
N MET A 102 5.60 5.79 5.43
CA MET A 102 6.14 5.06 4.30
C MET A 102 7.14 5.97 3.58
N ILE A 103 8.43 5.69 3.75
CA ILE A 103 9.51 6.53 3.19
C ILE A 103 9.64 6.27 1.70
N SER A 104 9.62 4.99 1.31
CA SER A 104 9.74 4.55 -0.07
C SER A 104 8.94 3.27 -0.28
N SER A 105 8.32 3.13 -1.44
CA SER A 105 7.66 1.91 -1.88
C SER A 105 7.69 1.85 -3.41
N HIS A 106 7.91 0.67 -3.97
CA HIS A 106 7.80 0.41 -5.40
C HIS A 106 6.36 0.03 -5.82
N MET A 107 5.48 -0.22 -4.86
CA MET A 107 4.06 -0.48 -5.12
C MET A 107 3.27 0.82 -5.09
N ASN A 108 3.01 1.39 -6.26
CA ASN A 108 2.27 2.66 -6.37
C ASN A 108 0.80 2.49 -6.00
N GLY A 109 0.38 3.14 -4.92
CA GLY A 109 -1.02 3.14 -4.47
C GLY A 109 -1.47 1.88 -3.73
N LEU A 110 -0.59 0.90 -3.55
CA LEU A 110 -0.84 -0.30 -2.76
C LEU A 110 0.05 -0.31 -1.52
N ASP A 111 -0.45 -0.83 -0.41
CA ASP A 111 0.37 -1.03 0.77
C ASP A 111 1.07 -2.40 0.66
N PRO A 112 2.42 -2.45 0.53
CA PRO A 112 3.15 -3.71 0.35
C PRO A 112 3.07 -4.64 1.57
N GLU A 113 2.57 -4.17 2.70
CA GLU A 113 2.39 -4.96 3.91
C GLU A 113 0.94 -5.41 4.13
N THR A 114 0.06 -5.13 3.17
CA THR A 114 -1.29 -5.67 3.20
C THR A 114 -1.26 -7.18 3.08
N VAL A 115 -1.76 -7.87 4.08
CA VAL A 115 -1.79 -9.33 4.13
C VAL A 115 -3.19 -9.81 3.83
N PHE A 116 -3.38 -10.43 2.68
CA PHE A 116 -4.67 -11.04 2.31
C PHE A 116 -4.92 -12.37 3.04
N ALA A 117 -3.91 -13.22 3.09
CA ALA A 117 -4.03 -14.53 3.71
C ALA A 117 -2.80 -14.86 4.57
N THR A 118 -3.04 -15.24 5.82
CA THR A 118 -2.02 -15.78 6.72
C THR A 118 -2.23 -17.28 6.90
N GLY A 119 -1.15 -18.05 6.90
CA GLY A 119 -1.21 -19.50 7.10
C GLY A 119 -1.65 -20.32 5.89
N THR A 120 -1.65 -19.74 4.71
CA THR A 120 -1.91 -20.42 3.42
C THR A 120 -0.80 -20.14 2.42
N ASN A 121 -0.77 -20.88 1.30
CA ASN A 121 0.16 -20.62 0.20
C ASN A 121 -0.17 -19.36 -0.61
N ALA A 122 -1.22 -18.63 -0.23
CA ALA A 122 -1.62 -17.37 -0.87
C ALA A 122 -0.92 -16.15 -0.24
N VAL A 123 0.12 -16.33 0.54
CA VAL A 123 0.99 -15.25 1.04
C VAL A 123 1.65 -14.56 -0.13
N GLY A 124 1.54 -13.23 -0.18
CA GLY A 124 2.09 -12.42 -1.29
C GLY A 124 1.08 -12.08 -2.39
N PHE A 125 -0.16 -12.54 -2.28
CA PHE A 125 -1.23 -12.08 -3.17
C PHE A 125 -1.88 -10.83 -2.60
N GLU A 126 -2.02 -9.80 -3.44
CA GLU A 126 -2.84 -8.63 -3.16
C GLU A 126 -4.26 -8.90 -3.66
N ASN A 127 -5.24 -8.80 -2.79
CA ASN A 127 -6.64 -9.02 -3.11
C ASN A 127 -7.56 -7.96 -2.48
N GLY A 128 -7.15 -6.70 -2.55
CA GLY A 128 -7.93 -5.58 -2.05
C GLY A 128 -7.95 -5.47 -0.52
N GLY A 129 -6.90 -5.94 0.15
CA GLY A 129 -6.77 -5.79 1.60
C GLY A 129 -6.74 -4.32 2.02
N ALA A 130 -7.28 -4.03 3.20
CA ALA A 130 -7.22 -2.68 3.75
C ALA A 130 -5.77 -2.28 4.07
N PRO A 131 -5.33 -1.08 3.69
CA PRO A 131 -3.99 -0.61 4.02
C PRO A 131 -3.79 -0.49 5.53
N THR A 132 -2.55 -0.60 5.96
CA THR A 132 -2.18 -0.45 7.38
C THR A 132 -2.50 0.96 7.88
N THR A 133 -3.07 1.06 9.08
CA THR A 133 -3.47 2.33 9.68
C THR A 133 -2.37 2.92 10.56
N ARG A 134 -2.33 4.25 10.63
CA ARG A 134 -1.50 4.96 11.61
C ARG A 134 -2.22 5.02 12.95
N THR A 135 -1.53 4.63 14.02
CA THR A 135 -2.10 4.58 15.36
C THR A 135 -1.26 5.41 16.32
N PHE A 136 -1.93 6.27 17.09
CA PHE A 136 -1.33 7.01 18.20
C PHE A 136 -1.79 6.39 19.51
N LEU A 137 -0.82 6.11 20.39
CA LEU A 137 -1.09 5.57 21.71
C LEU A 137 -0.52 6.52 22.76
N PHE A 138 -1.32 6.77 23.78
CA PHE A 138 -0.91 7.52 24.96
C PHE A 138 -0.93 6.57 26.13
N ASN A 139 0.14 6.54 26.91
CA ASN A 139 0.22 5.73 28.11
C ASN A 139 0.55 6.60 29.31
N LEU A 140 -0.04 6.25 30.45
CA LEU A 140 0.24 6.85 31.74
C LEU A 140 0.43 5.69 32.73
N ALA A 141 1.61 5.61 33.32
CA ALA A 141 1.91 4.64 34.37
C ALA A 141 2.13 5.40 35.67
N LEU A 142 1.39 5.03 36.71
CA LEU A 142 1.47 5.62 38.06
C LEU A 142 1.82 4.51 39.05
N ASN A 143 2.69 4.82 40.00
CA ASN A 143 3.02 3.97 41.16
C ASN A 143 2.80 4.79 42.43
N PHE A 144 1.99 4.23 43.32
CA PHE A 144 1.61 4.81 44.60
C PHE A 144 2.40 4.23 45.75
#